data_36958ff727f3bb6cbef3aa1f8a51e98b
#
_entry.id   36958ff727f3bb6cbef3aa1f8a51e98b
#
_cell.length_a   1.000
_cell.length_b   1.000
_cell.length_c   1.000
_cell.angle_alpha   90.00
_cell.angle_beta   90.00
_cell.angle_gamma   90.00
#
_symmetry.space_group_name_H-M   'P 1'
#
loop_
_entity.id
_entity.type
_entity.pdbx_description
1 polymer ?
#
loop_
_entity_poly.entity_id
_entity_poly.type
_entity_poly.pdbx_seq_one_letter_code
_entity_poly.pdbx_strand_id
1 'polypeptide(L)'
;AEMLAEYFVHDGAETQVWRLKGHARAQFWRWVSTWGAMVRKPSDLGFDDWRYELPSLTVHQHTVMIPDAAQRMGMLIAMEAQTLSERRNARKESVADRVKACADLVNADDERWLVWCDLNAESEALTNAIRGAVEVKGADEAEHKERALTDFAAGRIRVLVSKPSI
;
A
#
# COMPACT_ATOMS: atom_id res chain seq x y z
N ALA A 1 -23.54 -3.81 -22.05
CA ALA A 1 -23.10 -3.30 -23.34
C ALA A 1 -23.61 -1.86 -23.59
N GLU A 2 -24.89 -1.55 -23.35
CA GLU A 2 -25.51 -0.24 -23.64
C GLU A 2 -24.81 0.92 -22.90
N MET A 3 -24.57 0.79 -21.61
CA MET A 3 -23.91 1.81 -20.78
C MET A 3 -22.51 2.20 -21.29
N LEU A 4 -21.73 1.21 -21.72
CA LEU A 4 -20.40 1.47 -22.30
C LEU A 4 -20.52 2.22 -23.62
N ALA A 5 -21.46 1.85 -24.48
CA ALA A 5 -21.66 2.53 -25.76
C ALA A 5 -22.20 3.97 -25.59
N GLU A 6 -23.05 4.19 -24.60
CA GLU A 6 -23.65 5.49 -24.32
C GLU A 6 -22.65 6.49 -23.74
N TYR A 7 -21.95 6.11 -22.67
CA TYR A 7 -21.13 7.04 -21.89
C TYR A 7 -19.64 6.98 -22.20
N PHE A 8 -19.13 5.89 -22.78
CA PHE A 8 -17.71 5.70 -22.99
C PHE A 8 -17.33 5.58 -24.45
N VAL A 9 -16.08 5.84 -24.76
CA VAL A 9 -15.45 5.67 -26.06
C VAL A 9 -14.14 4.92 -25.89
N HIS A 10 -13.82 4.05 -26.85
CA HIS A 10 -12.49 3.44 -26.93
C HIS A 10 -11.46 4.50 -27.30
N ASP A 11 -10.34 4.53 -26.58
CA ASP A 11 -9.17 5.31 -27.00
C ASP A 11 -8.46 4.53 -28.11
N GLY A 12 -8.46 5.09 -29.32
CA GLY A 12 -8.21 4.41 -30.59
C GLY A 12 -6.86 3.67 -30.77
N ALA A 13 -5.96 3.68 -29.79
CA ALA A 13 -4.68 2.96 -29.84
C ALA A 13 -4.68 1.65 -29.01
N GLU A 14 -5.52 1.52 -28.00
CA GLU A 14 -5.61 0.33 -27.15
C GLU A 14 -7.06 -0.09 -26.95
N THR A 15 -7.42 -1.25 -27.51
CA THR A 15 -8.79 -1.80 -27.49
C THR A 15 -9.35 -2.11 -26.10
N GLN A 16 -8.56 -1.99 -25.06
CA GLN A 16 -8.98 -2.27 -23.68
C GLN A 16 -9.18 -1.02 -22.80
N VAL A 17 -8.81 0.17 -23.30
CA VAL A 17 -8.95 1.41 -22.55
C VAL A 17 -10.23 2.14 -22.93
N TRP A 18 -11.11 2.29 -21.93
CA TRP A 18 -12.37 3.04 -22.08
C TRP A 18 -12.24 4.42 -21.44
N ARG A 19 -12.62 5.45 -22.17
CA ARG A 19 -12.62 6.83 -21.68
C ARG A 19 -14.05 7.38 -21.67
N LEU A 20 -14.44 8.02 -20.57
CA LEU A 20 -15.72 8.70 -20.45
C LEU A 20 -15.80 9.87 -21.43
N LYS A 21 -16.84 9.93 -22.25
CA LYS A 21 -17.08 11.01 -23.22
C LYS A 21 -17.28 12.33 -22.46
N GLY A 22 -16.58 13.38 -22.88
CA GLY A 22 -16.61 14.68 -22.19
C GLY A 22 -18.03 15.27 -22.09
N HIS A 23 -18.80 15.21 -23.18
CA HIS A 23 -20.18 15.71 -23.23
C HIS A 23 -21.17 14.84 -22.42
N ALA A 24 -20.88 13.56 -22.19
CA ALA A 24 -21.72 12.65 -21.43
C ALA A 24 -21.42 12.65 -19.91
N ARG A 25 -20.38 13.35 -19.46
CA ARG A 25 -19.90 13.31 -18.07
C ARG A 25 -20.99 13.67 -17.05
N ALA A 26 -21.71 14.75 -17.28
CA ALA A 26 -22.77 15.18 -16.35
C ALA A 26 -23.94 14.19 -16.30
N GLN A 27 -24.34 13.65 -17.45
CA GLN A 27 -25.43 12.67 -17.55
C GLN A 27 -25.00 11.34 -16.89
N PHE A 28 -23.78 10.88 -17.11
CA PHE A 28 -23.23 9.70 -16.47
C PHE A 28 -23.26 9.80 -14.94
N TRP A 29 -22.75 10.89 -14.37
CA TRP A 29 -22.77 11.07 -12.92
C TRP A 29 -24.17 11.24 -12.34
N ARG A 30 -25.08 11.87 -13.08
CA ARG A 30 -26.49 11.93 -12.68
C ARG A 30 -27.12 10.53 -12.66
N TRP A 31 -26.81 9.71 -13.64
CA TRP A 31 -27.29 8.33 -13.66
C TRP A 31 -26.67 7.52 -12.51
N VAL A 32 -25.37 7.61 -12.27
CA VAL A 32 -24.73 6.94 -11.12
C VAL A 32 -25.39 7.34 -9.81
N SER A 33 -25.73 8.62 -9.62
CA SER A 33 -26.36 9.11 -8.38
C SER A 33 -27.79 8.58 -8.14
N THR A 34 -28.41 7.93 -9.13
CA THR A 34 -29.73 7.30 -8.91
C THR A 34 -29.67 5.99 -8.15
N TRP A 35 -28.52 5.33 -8.13
CA TRP A 35 -28.33 4.03 -7.49
C TRP A 35 -27.05 3.92 -6.65
N GLY A 36 -26.15 4.86 -6.75
CA GLY A 36 -24.88 4.91 -6.01
C GLY A 36 -24.78 6.13 -5.13
N ALA A 37 -24.21 5.99 -3.95
CA ALA A 37 -23.84 7.08 -3.06
C ALA A 37 -22.35 6.99 -2.71
N MET A 38 -21.66 8.13 -2.69
CA MET A 38 -20.30 8.25 -2.20
C MET A 38 -20.31 9.05 -0.89
N VAL A 39 -19.95 8.39 0.19
CA VAL A 39 -19.81 9.01 1.51
C VAL A 39 -18.34 9.01 1.88
N ARG A 40 -17.76 10.17 2.17
CA ARG A 40 -16.36 10.32 2.59
C ARG A 40 -16.24 10.50 4.08
N LYS A 41 -17.24 11.14 4.69
CA LYS A 41 -17.25 11.47 6.11
C LYS A 41 -18.70 11.56 6.61
N PRO A 42 -18.93 11.43 7.91
CA PRO A 42 -20.27 11.46 8.49
C PRO A 42 -21.09 12.70 8.16
N SER A 43 -20.46 13.87 8.01
CA SER A 43 -21.16 15.10 7.66
C SER A 43 -21.78 15.09 6.25
N ASP A 44 -21.33 14.23 5.35
CA ASP A 44 -21.98 14.03 4.05
C ASP A 44 -23.39 13.43 4.22
N LEU A 45 -23.68 12.83 5.39
CA LEU A 45 -24.99 12.30 5.81
C LEU A 45 -25.66 13.13 6.91
N GLY A 46 -25.11 14.30 7.27
CA GLY A 46 -25.66 15.17 8.29
C GLY A 46 -25.27 14.82 9.74
N PHE A 47 -24.27 13.95 9.94
CA PHE A 47 -23.74 13.60 11.24
C PHE A 47 -22.46 14.38 11.57
N ASP A 48 -22.03 14.36 12.84
CA ASP A 48 -20.83 15.03 13.29
C ASP A 48 -19.56 14.25 12.92
N ASP A 49 -18.53 14.94 12.45
CA ASP A 49 -17.26 14.36 12.00
C ASP A 49 -16.24 14.12 13.13
N TRP A 50 -16.40 14.70 14.31
CA TRP A 50 -15.37 14.81 15.34
C TRP A 50 -14.68 13.49 15.72
N ARG A 51 -15.39 12.36 15.65
CA ARG A 51 -14.82 11.02 15.94
C ARG A 51 -14.01 10.45 14.78
N TYR A 52 -14.11 11.04 13.62
CA TYR A 52 -13.52 10.55 12.36
C TYR A 52 -12.48 11.50 11.78
N GLU A 53 -12.23 12.61 12.49
CA GLU A 53 -11.16 13.51 12.14
C GLU A 53 -9.80 12.87 12.48
N LEU A 54 -9.01 12.61 11.46
CA LEU A 54 -7.67 12.07 11.63
C LEU A 54 -6.67 13.22 11.75
N PRO A 55 -5.57 13.02 12.49
CA PRO A 55 -4.46 13.97 12.52
C PRO A 55 -3.91 14.20 11.11
N SER A 56 -3.25 15.34 10.91
CA SER A 56 -2.60 15.64 9.63
C SER A 56 -1.56 14.56 9.29
N LEU A 57 -1.62 14.09 8.05
CA LEU A 57 -0.63 13.14 7.54
C LEU A 57 0.66 13.87 7.15
N THR A 58 1.77 13.50 7.76
CA THR A 58 3.11 13.92 7.33
C THR A 58 3.78 12.74 6.62
N VAL A 59 4.27 12.98 5.40
CA VAL A 59 4.93 11.94 4.59
C VAL A 59 6.44 12.23 4.54
N HIS A 60 7.23 11.28 5.03
CA HIS A 60 8.69 11.31 4.92
C HIS A 60 9.13 10.26 3.91
N GLN A 61 9.85 10.69 2.87
CA GLN A 61 10.37 9.78 1.86
C GLN A 61 11.82 9.41 2.19
N HIS A 62 12.08 8.12 2.38
CA HIS A 62 13.43 7.59 2.59
C HIS A 62 13.89 6.83 1.35
N THR A 63 15.00 7.25 0.75
CA THR A 63 15.60 6.57 -0.40
C THR A 63 16.78 5.73 0.06
N VAL A 64 16.71 4.43 -0.18
CA VAL A 64 17.80 3.49 0.13
C VAL A 64 18.66 3.33 -1.10
N MET A 65 19.90 3.80 -1.01
CA MET A 65 20.91 3.59 -2.04
C MET A 65 21.50 2.18 -1.90
N ILE A 66 21.47 1.42 -3.00
CA ILE A 66 21.97 0.04 -3.01
C ILE A 66 23.36 0.06 -3.65
N PRO A 67 24.43 -0.17 -2.89
CA PRO A 67 25.75 -0.30 -3.46
C PRO A 67 25.78 -1.49 -4.46
N ASP A 68 26.45 -1.30 -5.58
CA ASP A 68 26.66 -2.34 -6.59
C ASP A 68 25.37 -2.98 -7.15
N ALA A 69 24.26 -2.22 -7.18
CA ALA A 69 22.98 -2.69 -7.69
C ALA A 69 23.09 -3.31 -9.10
N ALA A 70 23.90 -2.70 -10.00
CA ALA A 70 24.14 -3.22 -11.33
C ALA A 70 24.79 -4.62 -11.30
N GLN A 71 25.81 -4.81 -10.46
CA GLN A 71 26.54 -6.08 -10.33
C GLN A 71 25.64 -7.17 -9.72
N ARG A 72 24.85 -6.84 -8.69
CA ARG A 72 23.88 -7.78 -8.09
C ARG A 72 22.84 -8.26 -9.08
N MET A 73 22.44 -7.41 -10.03
CA MET A 73 21.51 -7.74 -11.10
C MET A 73 22.18 -8.35 -12.35
N GLY A 74 23.52 -8.58 -12.32
CA GLY A 74 24.28 -9.09 -13.45
C GLY A 74 24.39 -8.10 -14.62
N MET A 75 24.25 -6.81 -14.35
CA MET A 75 24.32 -5.73 -15.33
C MET A 75 25.68 -5.00 -15.24
N LEU A 76 26.17 -4.51 -16.37
CA LEU A 76 27.37 -3.67 -16.39
C LEU A 76 27.13 -2.25 -15.90
N ILE A 77 25.90 -1.77 -16.07
CA ILE A 77 25.45 -0.43 -15.68
C ILE A 77 24.05 -0.57 -15.05
N ALA A 78 23.81 0.15 -13.97
CA ALA A 78 22.48 0.20 -13.35
C ALA A 78 21.50 0.89 -14.32
N MET A 79 20.43 0.18 -14.67
CA MET A 79 19.34 0.69 -15.50
C MET A 79 18.05 0.69 -14.69
N GLU A 80 17.16 1.62 -15.00
CA GLU A 80 15.83 1.65 -14.42
C GLU A 80 15.02 0.43 -14.89
N ALA A 81 14.38 -0.26 -13.96
CA ALA A 81 13.53 -1.41 -14.25
C ALA A 81 12.28 -0.97 -15.05
N GLN A 82 12.21 -1.39 -16.31
CA GLN A 82 11.14 -1.02 -17.24
C GLN A 82 9.94 -1.96 -17.13
N THR A 83 10.19 -3.26 -16.99
CA THR A 83 9.16 -4.30 -16.95
C THR A 83 8.73 -4.66 -15.52
N LEU A 84 7.56 -5.26 -15.38
CA LEU A 84 7.08 -5.79 -14.09
C LEU A 84 8.00 -6.88 -13.53
N SER A 85 8.61 -7.70 -14.41
CA SER A 85 9.56 -8.73 -14.00
C SER A 85 10.84 -8.13 -13.43
N GLU A 86 11.41 -7.13 -14.10
CA GLU A 86 12.61 -6.41 -13.63
C GLU A 86 12.33 -5.69 -12.30
N ARG A 87 11.19 -5.05 -12.16
CA ARG A 87 10.78 -4.41 -10.90
C ARG A 87 10.64 -5.41 -9.75
N ARG A 88 10.10 -6.61 -10.02
CA ARG A 88 10.02 -7.68 -9.02
C ARG A 88 11.40 -8.18 -8.62
N ASN A 89 12.29 -8.35 -9.58
CA ASN A 89 13.67 -8.77 -9.31
C ASN A 89 14.43 -7.71 -8.52
N ALA A 90 14.35 -6.45 -8.90
CA ALA A 90 14.96 -5.34 -8.16
C ALA A 90 14.45 -5.26 -6.71
N ARG A 91 13.14 -5.51 -6.49
CA ARG A 91 12.59 -5.58 -5.12
C ARG A 91 13.16 -6.75 -4.32
N LYS A 92 13.34 -7.92 -4.93
CA LYS A 92 13.93 -9.10 -4.26
C LYS A 92 15.39 -8.86 -3.89
N GLU A 93 16.17 -8.36 -4.84
CA GLU A 93 17.61 -8.09 -4.64
C GLU A 93 17.88 -7.00 -3.60
N SER A 94 16.96 -6.07 -3.43
CA SER A 94 17.08 -4.96 -2.47
C SER A 94 16.48 -5.24 -1.07
N VAL A 95 15.94 -6.42 -0.82
CA VAL A 95 15.27 -6.73 0.46
C VAL A 95 16.18 -6.47 1.64
N ALA A 96 17.41 -6.97 1.63
CA ALA A 96 18.33 -6.84 2.76
C ALA A 96 18.65 -5.37 3.11
N ASP A 97 18.90 -4.54 2.08
CA ASP A 97 19.23 -3.13 2.27
C ASP A 97 18.02 -2.34 2.78
N ARG A 98 16.82 -2.62 2.26
CA ARG A 98 15.58 -1.96 2.71
C ARG A 98 15.17 -2.40 4.11
N VAL A 99 15.29 -3.69 4.41
CA VAL A 99 15.02 -4.23 5.76
C VAL A 99 15.97 -3.58 6.78
N LYS A 100 17.27 -3.50 6.46
CA LYS A 100 18.23 -2.83 7.33
C LYS A 100 17.85 -1.37 7.58
N ALA A 101 17.59 -0.60 6.52
CA ALA A 101 17.24 0.81 6.65
C ALA A 101 15.95 1.01 7.45
N CYS A 102 14.92 0.18 7.23
CA CYS A 102 13.68 0.22 7.98
C CYS A 102 13.89 -0.16 9.46
N ALA A 103 14.66 -1.22 9.72
CA ALA A 103 14.96 -1.65 11.08
C ALA A 103 15.79 -0.61 11.85
N ASP A 104 16.78 0.01 11.21
CA ASP A 104 17.55 1.10 11.81
C ASP A 104 16.64 2.28 12.21
N LEU A 105 15.70 2.66 11.33
CA LEU A 105 14.73 3.72 11.59
C LEU A 105 13.81 3.38 12.76
N VAL A 106 13.17 2.20 12.70
CA VAL A 106 12.16 1.76 13.70
C VAL A 106 12.78 1.46 15.06
N ASN A 107 14.06 1.03 15.09
CA ASN A 107 14.78 0.75 16.34
C ASN A 107 15.43 2.00 16.96
N ALA A 108 15.40 3.15 16.28
CA ALA A 108 16.00 4.39 16.76
C ALA A 108 15.22 5.01 17.94
N ASP A 109 13.94 4.69 18.06
CA ASP A 109 13.06 5.17 19.12
C ASP A 109 12.20 4.03 19.70
N ASP A 110 11.35 4.36 20.66
CA ASP A 110 10.38 3.44 21.26
C ASP A 110 8.93 3.75 20.83
N GLU A 111 8.75 4.55 19.78
CA GLU A 111 7.44 4.88 19.21
C GLU A 111 6.75 3.64 18.64
N ARG A 112 5.45 3.72 18.49
CA ARG A 112 4.66 2.63 17.89
C ARG A 112 4.69 2.70 16.37
N TRP A 113 4.99 1.58 15.74
CA TRP A 113 5.13 1.48 14.30
C TRP A 113 4.22 0.41 13.69
N LEU A 114 3.53 0.76 12.63
CA LEU A 114 2.91 -0.19 11.71
C LEU A 114 3.78 -0.26 10.46
N VAL A 115 4.39 -1.41 10.21
CA VAL A 115 5.32 -1.62 9.10
C VAL A 115 4.62 -2.43 8.01
N TRP A 116 4.39 -1.79 6.87
CA TRP A 116 3.84 -2.44 5.70
C TRP A 116 4.93 -2.97 4.78
N CYS A 117 4.80 -4.19 4.30
CA CYS A 117 5.72 -4.81 3.35
C CYS A 117 4.95 -5.52 2.22
N ASP A 118 5.67 -5.89 1.15
CA ASP A 118 5.07 -6.54 -0.03
C ASP A 118 5.41 -8.04 -0.09
N LEU A 119 6.67 -8.41 0.18
CA LEU A 119 7.15 -9.79 0.06
C LEU A 119 7.10 -10.55 1.39
N ASN A 120 6.84 -11.87 1.36
CA ASN A 120 6.87 -12.71 2.56
C ASN A 120 8.26 -12.73 3.21
N ALA A 121 9.31 -12.87 2.40
CA ALA A 121 10.68 -12.84 2.91
C ALA A 121 11.06 -11.48 3.54
N GLU A 122 10.48 -10.38 3.06
CA GLU A 122 10.67 -9.05 3.63
C GLU A 122 9.95 -8.94 4.99
N SER A 123 8.73 -9.46 5.09
CA SER A 123 7.96 -9.51 6.34
C SER A 123 8.70 -10.25 7.44
N GLU A 124 9.18 -11.45 7.13
CA GLU A 124 9.96 -12.26 8.07
C GLU A 124 11.29 -11.59 8.47
N ALA A 125 12.01 -11.05 7.50
CA ALA A 125 13.28 -10.36 7.76
C ALA A 125 13.08 -9.08 8.61
N LEU A 126 12.03 -8.31 8.38
CA LEU A 126 11.67 -7.13 9.19
C LEU A 126 11.33 -7.54 10.62
N THR A 127 10.52 -8.58 10.79
CA THR A 127 10.15 -9.08 12.12
C THR A 127 11.34 -9.53 12.91
N ASN A 128 12.30 -10.18 12.27
CA ASN A 128 13.54 -10.62 12.93
C ASN A 128 14.52 -9.47 13.24
N ALA A 129 14.55 -8.42 12.42
CA ALA A 129 15.46 -7.29 12.56
C ALA A 129 14.95 -6.20 13.51
N ILE A 130 13.65 -6.09 13.73
CA ILE A 130 13.04 -5.06 14.55
C ILE A 130 12.74 -5.58 15.95
N ARG A 131 13.20 -4.86 16.98
CA ARG A 131 12.98 -5.24 18.39
C ARG A 131 11.50 -5.31 18.75
N GLY A 132 11.04 -6.48 19.22
CA GLY A 132 9.68 -6.67 19.71
C GLY A 132 8.63 -6.57 18.61
N ALA A 133 8.98 -6.76 17.35
CA ALA A 133 8.04 -6.80 16.25
C ALA A 133 7.21 -8.08 16.30
N VAL A 134 5.93 -7.94 15.99
CA VAL A 134 4.98 -9.05 15.81
C VAL A 134 4.52 -9.05 14.37
N GLU A 135 4.59 -10.21 13.72
CA GLU A 135 4.15 -10.39 12.34
C GLU A 135 2.70 -10.88 12.28
N VAL A 136 1.95 -10.35 11.31
CA VAL A 136 0.63 -10.89 10.94
C VAL A 136 0.60 -11.17 9.44
N LYS A 137 0.38 -12.43 9.09
CA LYS A 137 0.30 -12.94 7.70
C LYS A 137 -1.12 -13.37 7.35
N GLY A 138 -1.42 -13.41 6.06
CA GLY A 138 -2.68 -13.95 5.56
C GLY A 138 -2.92 -15.42 5.95
N ALA A 139 -1.86 -16.22 6.05
CA ALA A 139 -1.92 -17.64 6.42
C ALA A 139 -2.05 -17.91 7.92
N ASP A 140 -1.91 -16.90 8.78
CA ASP A 140 -2.01 -17.08 10.23
C ASP A 140 -3.44 -17.41 10.65
N GLU A 141 -3.58 -18.12 11.77
CA GLU A 141 -4.86 -18.42 12.39
C GLU A 141 -5.59 -17.14 12.82
N ALA A 142 -6.94 -17.18 12.78
CA ALA A 142 -7.78 -16.03 13.07
C ALA A 142 -7.53 -15.45 14.48
N GLU A 143 -7.32 -16.31 15.45
CA GLU A 143 -7.04 -15.93 16.86
C GLU A 143 -5.72 -15.17 16.98
N HIS A 144 -4.69 -15.56 16.21
CA HIS A 144 -3.42 -14.83 16.19
C HIS A 144 -3.59 -13.42 15.62
N LYS A 145 -4.29 -13.31 14.49
CA LYS A 145 -4.58 -12.02 13.83
C LYS A 145 -5.36 -11.10 14.74
N GLU A 146 -6.46 -11.59 15.32
CA GLU A 146 -7.29 -10.81 16.22
C GLU A 146 -6.50 -10.31 17.44
N ARG A 147 -5.73 -11.21 18.07
CA ARG A 147 -4.91 -10.88 19.23
C ARG A 147 -3.86 -9.84 18.88
N ALA A 148 -3.07 -10.05 17.83
CA ALA A 148 -2.00 -9.15 17.45
C ALA A 148 -2.52 -7.74 17.09
N LEU A 149 -3.62 -7.66 16.34
CA LEU A 149 -4.25 -6.40 15.97
C LEU A 149 -4.84 -5.68 17.19
N THR A 150 -5.51 -6.41 18.09
CA THR A 150 -6.07 -5.86 19.32
C THR A 150 -4.97 -5.40 20.27
N ASP A 151 -3.88 -6.16 20.40
CA ASP A 151 -2.75 -5.83 21.27
C ASP A 151 -1.98 -4.61 20.72
N PHE A 152 -1.84 -4.50 19.39
CA PHE A 152 -1.27 -3.32 18.78
C PHE A 152 -2.14 -2.08 18.99
N ALA A 153 -3.45 -2.19 18.76
CA ALA A 153 -4.40 -1.09 19.00
C ALA A 153 -4.40 -0.63 20.46
N ALA A 154 -4.28 -1.56 21.41
CA ALA A 154 -4.20 -1.28 22.85
C ALA A 154 -2.81 -0.82 23.33
N GLY A 155 -1.81 -0.76 22.44
CA GLY A 155 -0.44 -0.34 22.78
C GLY A 155 0.40 -1.40 23.50
N ARG A 156 -0.04 -2.65 23.54
CA ARG A 156 0.73 -3.78 24.12
C ARG A 156 1.82 -4.30 23.19
N ILE A 157 1.64 -4.14 21.89
CA ILE A 157 2.64 -4.40 20.87
C ILE A 157 3.14 -3.07 20.33
N ARG A 158 4.46 -2.88 20.32
CA ARG A 158 5.09 -1.66 19.81
C ARG A 158 5.14 -1.63 18.30
N VAL A 159 5.52 -2.74 17.67
CA VAL A 159 5.69 -2.84 16.22
C VAL A 159 4.87 -3.99 15.67
N LEU A 160 4.02 -3.67 14.71
CA LEU A 160 3.26 -4.65 13.94
C LEU A 160 3.77 -4.66 12.50
N VAL A 161 4.21 -5.82 12.03
CA VAL A 161 4.64 -6.04 10.63
C VAL A 161 3.55 -6.80 9.91
N SER A 162 3.08 -6.25 8.79
CA SER A 162 1.97 -6.86 8.04
C SER A 162 1.98 -6.47 6.57
N LYS A 163 1.05 -7.02 5.81
CA LYS A 163 0.80 -6.66 4.41
C LYS A 163 -0.55 -5.96 4.27
N PRO A 164 -0.69 -5.02 3.30
CA PRO A 164 -1.97 -4.34 3.07
C PRO A 164 -3.12 -5.27 2.67
N SER A 165 -2.82 -6.51 2.27
CA SER A 165 -3.79 -7.50 1.76
C SER A 165 -4.31 -8.47 2.83
N ILE A 166 -4.04 -8.24 4.10
CA ILE A 166 -4.46 -9.11 5.22
C ILE A 166 -5.79 -8.66 5.80
#